data_cd00192aaf90fa4642e5a3a994cc8cb2
#
_entry.id   cd00192aaf90fa4642e5a3a994cc8cb2
#
_cell.length_a   1.000
_cell.length_b   1.000
_cell.length_c   1.000
_cell.angle_alpha   90.00
_cell.angle_beta   90.00
_cell.angle_gamma   90.00
#
_symmetry.space_group_name_H-M   'P 1'
#
loop_
_entity.id
_entity.type
_entity.pdbx_description
1 polymer ?
#
loop_
_entity_poly.entity_id
_entity_poly.type
_entity_poly.pdbx_seq_one_letter_code
_entity_poly.pdbx_strand_id
1 'polypeptide(L)'
;METTHNKVKPKNSGTKQLFDNPILEKLSHTHIATPVTIFFVAGAVLGYYAFTHTNLAIWAVGSLFLTGAIVFTFVEYWVHRSVYHIEPTTEARANFQYIAHGVHHEYPKDKTRLAMPPIIAAVAAATLFMIFFFLMGESAYAFFPGFIWGYAAYLLVHYSVHAYAPPKNFMKQLWINHAVHHYKNGNAVFGVSSPLWDFIFGTMATMDKTKVSENL
;
A
#
# COMPACT_ATOMS: atom_id res chain seq x y z
N MET A 1 8.07 -29.93 -7.92
CA MET A 1 6.62 -29.86 -8.28
C MET A 1 6.28 -28.39 -8.40
N GLU A 2 6.13 -27.89 -9.63
CA GLU A 2 5.62 -26.54 -9.86
C GLU A 2 4.15 -26.55 -9.46
N THR A 3 3.84 -25.94 -8.33
CA THR A 3 2.44 -25.65 -8.00
C THR A 3 1.95 -24.59 -8.98
N THR A 4 1.16 -25.05 -9.96
CA THR A 4 0.40 -24.18 -10.85
C THR A 4 -0.65 -23.44 -10.02
N HIS A 5 -0.21 -22.37 -9.32
CA HIS A 5 -1.16 -21.42 -8.76
C HIS A 5 -1.98 -20.87 -9.94
N ASN A 6 -3.28 -21.07 -9.91
CA ASN A 6 -4.21 -20.45 -10.83
C ASN A 6 -3.99 -18.93 -10.79
N LYS A 7 -3.16 -18.40 -11.69
CA LYS A 7 -2.96 -16.96 -11.84
C LYS A 7 -4.31 -16.36 -12.17
N VAL A 8 -4.88 -15.62 -11.24
CA VAL A 8 -6.10 -14.85 -11.47
C VAL A 8 -5.84 -13.96 -12.68
N LYS A 9 -6.63 -14.12 -13.75
CA LYS A 9 -6.49 -13.29 -14.96
C LYS A 9 -7.13 -11.92 -14.68
N PRO A 10 -6.39 -10.81 -14.80
CA PRO A 10 -6.93 -9.47 -14.58
C PRO A 10 -8.07 -9.16 -15.55
N LYS A 11 -9.17 -8.64 -15.00
CA LYS A 11 -10.32 -8.11 -15.72
C LYS A 11 -10.32 -6.60 -15.62
N ASN A 12 -10.22 -5.89 -16.72
CA ASN A 12 -10.11 -4.43 -16.74
C ASN A 12 -11.46 -3.70 -16.59
N SER A 13 -12.55 -4.41 -16.34
CA SER A 13 -13.89 -3.86 -16.12
C SER A 13 -14.66 -4.70 -15.12
N GLY A 14 -15.61 -4.06 -14.42
CA GLY A 14 -16.44 -4.69 -13.41
C GLY A 14 -15.84 -4.70 -12.01
N THR A 15 -16.53 -5.36 -11.12
CA THR A 15 -16.16 -5.63 -9.73
C THR A 15 -16.67 -7.02 -9.35
N LYS A 16 -16.30 -7.51 -8.16
CA LYS A 16 -16.83 -8.76 -7.61
C LYS A 16 -17.42 -8.52 -6.23
N GLN A 17 -18.61 -9.07 -5.99
CA GLN A 17 -19.16 -9.13 -4.65
C GLN A 17 -18.31 -10.06 -3.77
N LEU A 18 -17.87 -9.55 -2.61
CA LEU A 18 -17.06 -10.29 -1.64
C LEU A 18 -17.89 -10.85 -0.50
N PHE A 19 -18.99 -10.20 -0.13
CA PHE A 19 -19.78 -10.53 1.03
C PHE A 19 -21.28 -10.62 0.68
N ASP A 20 -21.95 -11.66 1.17
CA ASP A 20 -23.41 -11.79 1.05
C ASP A 20 -24.13 -10.75 1.92
N ASN A 21 -23.51 -10.33 3.02
CA ASN A 21 -24.05 -9.28 3.88
C ASN A 21 -23.89 -7.91 3.19
N PRO A 22 -24.99 -7.18 2.91
CA PRO A 22 -24.96 -5.93 2.16
C PRO A 22 -24.21 -4.80 2.88
N ILE A 23 -24.14 -4.83 4.22
CA ILE A 23 -23.39 -3.85 5.00
C ILE A 23 -21.88 -4.09 4.84
N LEU A 24 -21.43 -5.34 4.97
CA LEU A 24 -20.03 -5.71 4.79
C LEU A 24 -19.57 -5.44 3.35
N GLU A 25 -20.43 -5.78 2.37
CA GLU A 25 -20.13 -5.48 0.97
C GLU A 25 -19.98 -3.98 0.73
N LYS A 26 -20.89 -3.16 1.23
CA LYS A 26 -20.78 -1.70 1.14
C LYS A 26 -19.51 -1.15 1.82
N LEU A 27 -19.16 -1.69 2.98
CA LEU A 27 -17.95 -1.29 3.71
C LEU A 27 -16.65 -1.73 3.01
N SER A 28 -16.69 -2.74 2.15
CA SER A 28 -15.53 -3.19 1.37
C SER A 28 -15.20 -2.26 0.20
N HIS A 29 -16.09 -1.34 -0.15
CA HIS A 29 -15.86 -0.31 -1.16
C HIS A 29 -15.44 1.00 -0.50
N THR A 30 -14.30 1.54 -0.91
CA THR A 30 -13.72 2.75 -0.30
C THR A 30 -13.41 3.79 -1.36
N HIS A 31 -13.96 5.00 -1.22
CA HIS A 31 -13.53 6.13 -2.03
C HIS A 31 -12.17 6.62 -1.53
N ILE A 32 -11.19 6.75 -2.41
CA ILE A 32 -9.78 7.04 -2.07
C ILE A 32 -9.60 8.32 -1.23
N ALA A 33 -10.41 9.34 -1.45
CA ALA A 33 -10.32 10.58 -0.68
C ALA A 33 -10.57 10.36 0.82
N THR A 34 -11.40 9.38 1.21
CA THR A 34 -11.73 9.13 2.61
C THR A 34 -10.50 8.76 3.44
N PRO A 35 -9.78 7.65 3.18
CA PRO A 35 -8.60 7.32 3.97
C PRO A 35 -7.47 8.35 3.79
N VAL A 36 -7.28 8.90 2.61
CA VAL A 36 -6.25 9.93 2.37
C VAL A 36 -6.48 11.14 3.27
N THR A 37 -7.72 11.69 3.30
CA THR A 37 -8.04 12.82 4.17
C THR A 37 -7.88 12.48 5.65
N ILE A 38 -8.38 11.32 6.09
CA ILE A 38 -8.26 10.89 7.49
C ILE A 38 -6.80 10.85 7.92
N PHE A 39 -5.92 10.23 7.13
CA PHE A 39 -4.51 10.07 7.51
C PHE A 39 -3.69 11.35 7.36
N PHE A 40 -4.02 12.23 6.41
CA PHE A 40 -3.39 13.55 6.37
C PHE A 40 -3.78 14.40 7.57
N VAL A 41 -5.06 14.43 7.94
CA VAL A 41 -5.53 15.19 9.11
C VAL A 41 -4.95 14.61 10.40
N ALA A 42 -5.00 13.28 10.59
CA ALA A 42 -4.44 12.63 11.77
C ALA A 42 -2.94 12.91 11.92
N GLY A 43 -2.18 12.81 10.82
CA GLY A 43 -0.75 13.11 10.81
C GLY A 43 -0.45 14.59 11.11
N ALA A 44 -1.26 15.51 10.58
CA ALA A 44 -1.12 16.93 10.88
C ALA A 44 -1.38 17.23 12.39
N VAL A 45 -2.43 16.61 12.96
CA VAL A 45 -2.75 16.75 14.39
C VAL A 45 -1.63 16.21 15.27
N LEU A 46 -1.14 14.98 14.99
CA LEU A 46 -0.04 14.39 15.76
C LEU A 46 1.27 15.17 15.59
N GLY A 47 1.57 15.64 14.39
CA GLY A 47 2.74 16.47 14.12
C GLY A 47 2.68 17.82 14.84
N TYR A 48 1.51 18.46 14.86
CA TYR A 48 1.28 19.66 15.66
C TYR A 48 1.50 19.38 17.17
N TYR A 49 0.98 18.25 17.66
CA TYR A 49 1.20 17.84 19.05
C TYR A 49 2.69 17.61 19.33
N ALA A 50 3.41 16.93 18.46
CA ALA A 50 4.85 16.73 18.60
C ALA A 50 5.60 18.05 18.72
N PHE A 51 5.21 19.04 17.91
CA PHE A 51 5.86 20.34 17.88
C PHE A 51 5.56 21.21 19.10
N THR A 52 4.34 21.13 19.66
CA THR A 52 3.86 22.06 20.72
C THR A 52 3.84 21.45 22.11
N HIS A 53 3.82 20.12 22.26
CA HIS A 53 3.60 19.44 23.54
C HIS A 53 4.68 18.42 23.90
N THR A 54 5.74 18.30 23.10
CA THR A 54 6.91 17.48 23.45
C THR A 54 8.15 18.35 23.62
N ASN A 55 9.16 17.82 24.32
CA ASN A 55 10.46 18.49 24.48
C ASN A 55 11.45 18.18 23.36
N LEU A 56 10.98 17.66 22.21
CA LEU A 56 11.83 17.32 21.09
C LEU A 56 12.35 18.57 20.39
N ALA A 57 13.65 18.60 20.12
CA ALA A 57 14.23 19.65 19.27
C ALA A 57 13.62 19.60 17.86
N ILE A 58 13.45 20.75 17.21
CA ILE A 58 12.83 20.85 15.88
C ILE A 58 13.49 19.95 14.83
N TRP A 59 14.81 19.84 14.84
CA TRP A 59 15.54 18.94 13.95
C TRP A 59 15.23 17.46 14.24
N ALA A 60 14.99 17.08 15.52
CA ALA A 60 14.59 15.72 15.88
C ALA A 60 13.19 15.40 15.39
N VAL A 61 12.24 16.36 15.50
CA VAL A 61 10.89 16.21 14.94
C VAL A 61 10.97 15.97 13.42
N GLY A 62 11.72 16.79 12.70
CA GLY A 62 11.91 16.62 11.25
C GLY A 62 12.56 15.29 10.87
N SER A 63 13.62 14.90 11.57
CA SER A 63 14.32 13.63 11.32
C SER A 63 13.45 12.41 11.61
N LEU A 64 12.71 12.42 12.72
CA LEU A 64 11.77 11.34 13.07
C LEU A 64 10.64 11.23 12.05
N PHE A 65 10.08 12.35 11.61
CA PHE A 65 9.07 12.39 10.56
C PHE A 65 9.59 11.72 9.26
N LEU A 66 10.77 12.11 8.78
CA LEU A 66 11.37 11.52 7.58
C LEU A 66 11.67 10.03 7.77
N THR A 67 12.16 9.65 8.95
CA THR A 67 12.39 8.24 9.28
C THR A 67 11.09 7.45 9.26
N GLY A 68 10.01 8.00 9.82
CA GLY A 68 8.68 7.39 9.77
C GLY A 68 8.20 7.15 8.35
N ALA A 69 8.36 8.12 7.45
CA ALA A 69 8.01 7.99 6.04
C ALA A 69 8.84 6.89 5.34
N ILE A 70 10.15 6.83 5.60
CA ILE A 70 11.03 5.80 5.04
C ILE A 70 10.64 4.41 5.58
N VAL A 71 10.41 4.29 6.88
CA VAL A 71 9.98 3.02 7.50
C VAL A 71 8.64 2.56 6.94
N PHE A 72 7.73 3.48 6.63
CA PHE A 72 6.49 3.11 5.96
C PHE A 72 6.76 2.45 4.60
N THR A 73 7.66 2.97 3.77
CA THR A 73 7.94 2.35 2.46
C THR A 73 8.48 0.92 2.59
N PHE A 74 9.23 0.63 3.66
CA PHE A 74 9.66 -0.73 3.98
C PHE A 74 8.46 -1.61 4.39
N VAL A 75 7.59 -1.10 5.27
CA VAL A 75 6.39 -1.83 5.71
C VAL A 75 5.45 -2.09 4.53
N GLU A 76 5.26 -1.10 3.64
CA GLU A 76 4.52 -1.27 2.38
C GLU A 76 5.05 -2.46 1.59
N TYR A 77 6.35 -2.46 1.28
CA TYR A 77 7.00 -3.53 0.54
C TYR A 77 6.82 -4.89 1.22
N TRP A 78 7.11 -4.95 2.53
CA TRP A 78 7.06 -6.21 3.28
C TRP A 78 5.64 -6.76 3.41
N VAL A 79 4.65 -5.91 3.70
CA VAL A 79 3.24 -6.30 3.78
C VAL A 79 2.74 -6.75 2.41
N HIS A 80 3.06 -6.01 1.36
CA HIS A 80 2.68 -6.38 0.01
C HIS A 80 3.24 -7.76 -0.36
N ARG A 81 4.53 -7.98 -0.16
CA ARG A 81 5.20 -9.24 -0.48
C ARG A 81 4.76 -10.41 0.39
N SER A 82 4.70 -10.25 1.72
CA SER A 82 4.62 -11.36 2.66
C SER A 82 3.22 -11.59 3.22
N VAL A 83 2.36 -10.56 3.24
CA VAL A 83 0.99 -10.64 3.75
C VAL A 83 -0.01 -10.72 2.61
N TYR A 84 0.05 -9.80 1.65
CA TYR A 84 -0.90 -9.76 0.54
C TYR A 84 -0.66 -10.85 -0.51
N HIS A 85 0.61 -11.24 -0.70
CA HIS A 85 1.01 -12.36 -1.55
C HIS A 85 1.39 -13.61 -0.75
N ILE A 86 0.75 -13.80 0.43
CA ILE A 86 0.94 -15.02 1.21
C ILE A 86 0.57 -16.26 0.40
N GLU A 87 1.39 -17.31 0.47
CA GLU A 87 1.09 -18.56 -0.22
C GLU A 87 -0.21 -19.18 0.32
N PRO A 88 -1.18 -19.49 -0.54
CA PRO A 88 -2.49 -20.03 -0.15
C PRO A 88 -2.43 -21.53 0.15
N THR A 89 -1.61 -21.92 1.15
CA THR A 89 -1.41 -23.33 1.54
C THR A 89 -2.60 -23.92 2.29
N THR A 90 -3.54 -23.08 2.74
CA THR A 90 -4.79 -23.49 3.38
C THR A 90 -5.94 -22.68 2.81
N GLU A 91 -7.18 -23.19 2.92
CA GLU A 91 -8.38 -22.47 2.48
C GLU A 91 -8.52 -21.10 3.19
N ALA A 92 -8.23 -21.04 4.49
CA ALA A 92 -8.27 -19.81 5.26
C ALA A 92 -7.26 -18.75 4.72
N ARG A 93 -6.04 -19.18 4.37
CA ARG A 93 -5.04 -18.29 3.74
C ARG A 93 -5.46 -17.85 2.35
N ALA A 94 -6.02 -18.77 1.55
CA ALA A 94 -6.53 -18.47 0.21
C ALA A 94 -7.65 -17.42 0.27
N ASN A 95 -8.61 -17.59 1.17
CA ASN A 95 -9.71 -16.65 1.37
C ASN A 95 -9.20 -15.29 1.88
N PHE A 96 -8.31 -15.29 2.86
CA PHE A 96 -7.69 -14.05 3.35
C PHE A 96 -6.96 -13.30 2.24
N GLN A 97 -6.07 -13.97 1.53
CA GLN A 97 -5.28 -13.40 0.44
C GLN A 97 -6.19 -12.83 -0.66
N TYR A 98 -7.25 -13.58 -1.02
CA TYR A 98 -8.17 -13.13 -2.04
C TYR A 98 -8.96 -11.87 -1.61
N ILE A 99 -9.50 -11.84 -0.39
CA ILE A 99 -10.25 -10.69 0.13
C ILE A 99 -9.34 -9.49 0.34
N ALA A 100 -8.14 -9.69 0.87
CA ALA A 100 -7.22 -8.60 1.21
C ALA A 100 -6.60 -7.95 -0.03
N HIS A 101 -6.32 -8.74 -1.11
CA HIS A 101 -5.56 -8.24 -2.24
C HIS A 101 -5.87 -8.96 -3.58
N GLY A 102 -6.28 -10.23 -3.56
CA GLY A 102 -6.54 -11.01 -4.77
C GLY A 102 -7.66 -10.44 -5.63
N VAL A 103 -8.73 -9.92 -5.01
CA VAL A 103 -9.82 -9.24 -5.72
C VAL A 103 -9.31 -8.00 -6.48
N HIS A 104 -8.34 -7.28 -5.91
CA HIS A 104 -7.69 -6.15 -6.57
C HIS A 104 -6.86 -6.61 -7.78
N HIS A 105 -6.15 -7.74 -7.70
CA HIS A 105 -5.47 -8.34 -8.85
C HIS A 105 -6.45 -8.82 -9.93
N GLU A 106 -7.63 -9.31 -9.55
CA GLU A 106 -8.66 -9.71 -10.51
C GLU A 106 -9.34 -8.50 -11.19
N TYR A 107 -9.57 -7.42 -10.43
CA TYR A 107 -10.23 -6.20 -10.93
C TYR A 107 -9.37 -4.95 -10.68
N PRO A 108 -8.20 -4.83 -11.31
CA PRO A 108 -7.25 -3.75 -11.01
C PRO A 108 -7.75 -2.35 -11.37
N LYS A 109 -8.80 -2.25 -12.19
CA LYS A 109 -9.43 -0.97 -12.57
C LYS A 109 -10.64 -0.60 -11.71
N ASP A 110 -11.02 -1.42 -10.72
CA ASP A 110 -12.05 -1.07 -9.74
C ASP A 110 -11.50 -0.05 -8.74
N LYS A 111 -11.80 1.21 -8.96
CA LYS A 111 -11.33 2.35 -8.16
C LYS A 111 -11.82 2.33 -6.71
N THR A 112 -12.82 1.52 -6.39
CA THR A 112 -13.40 1.44 -5.05
C THR A 112 -12.73 0.38 -4.18
N ARG A 113 -11.84 -0.44 -4.75
CA ARG A 113 -11.14 -1.53 -4.05
C ARG A 113 -9.61 -1.35 -4.05
N LEU A 114 -9.15 -0.10 -4.17
CA LEU A 114 -7.72 0.25 -4.17
C LEU A 114 -7.19 0.63 -2.78
N ALA A 115 -8.05 0.71 -1.79
CA ALA A 115 -7.70 1.06 -0.43
C ALA A 115 -8.42 0.16 0.58
N MET A 116 -7.77 -0.13 1.69
CA MET A 116 -8.37 -0.81 2.83
C MET A 116 -9.57 0.00 3.36
N PRO A 117 -10.65 -0.67 3.81
CA PRO A 117 -11.77 0.00 4.46
C PRO A 117 -11.30 0.94 5.57
N PRO A 118 -11.79 2.20 5.62
CA PRO A 118 -11.26 3.23 6.53
C PRO A 118 -11.28 2.85 8.00
N ILE A 119 -12.30 2.10 8.44
CA ILE A 119 -12.41 1.63 9.83
C ILE A 119 -11.25 0.66 10.15
N ILE A 120 -10.99 -0.31 9.27
CA ILE A 120 -9.91 -1.28 9.47
C ILE A 120 -8.56 -0.57 9.45
N ALA A 121 -8.37 0.35 8.50
CA ALA A 121 -7.15 1.15 8.40
C ALA A 121 -6.92 2.03 9.64
N ALA A 122 -7.99 2.63 10.20
CA ALA A 122 -7.90 3.45 11.41
C ALA A 122 -7.56 2.60 12.65
N VAL A 123 -8.16 1.42 12.80
CA VAL A 123 -7.83 0.49 13.91
C VAL A 123 -6.38 0.02 13.79
N ALA A 124 -5.93 -0.36 12.59
CA ALA A 124 -4.54 -0.75 12.36
C ALA A 124 -3.57 0.40 12.68
N ALA A 125 -3.87 1.62 12.23
CA ALA A 125 -3.06 2.79 12.51
C ALA A 125 -2.99 3.12 14.00
N ALA A 126 -4.13 3.05 14.72
CA ALA A 126 -4.16 3.26 16.17
C ALA A 126 -3.33 2.20 16.92
N THR A 127 -3.45 0.94 16.52
CA THR A 127 -2.63 -0.15 17.09
C THR A 127 -1.15 0.08 16.84
N LEU A 128 -0.75 0.44 15.62
CA LEU A 128 0.65 0.74 15.29
C LEU A 128 1.16 1.96 16.06
N PHE A 129 0.34 3.02 16.19
CA PHE A 129 0.71 4.18 17.01
C PHE A 129 1.00 3.78 18.46
N MET A 130 0.14 2.96 19.08
CA MET A 130 0.34 2.46 20.44
C MET A 130 1.62 1.62 20.56
N ILE A 131 1.93 0.79 19.58
CA ILE A 131 3.18 0.01 19.53
C ILE A 131 4.39 0.97 19.48
N PHE A 132 4.39 1.94 18.56
CA PHE A 132 5.48 2.90 18.45
C PHE A 132 5.59 3.79 19.71
N PHE A 133 4.46 4.19 20.29
CA PHE A 133 4.47 4.94 21.54
C PHE A 133 5.06 4.14 22.70
N PHE A 134 4.74 2.85 22.80
CA PHE A 134 5.34 1.96 23.79
C PHE A 134 6.86 1.80 23.60
N LEU A 135 7.32 1.73 22.34
CA LEU A 135 8.73 1.50 22.02
C LEU A 135 9.60 2.76 22.12
N MET A 136 9.07 3.94 21.80
CA MET A 136 9.87 5.18 21.66
C MET A 136 9.29 6.38 22.41
N GLY A 137 8.25 6.20 23.21
CA GLY A 137 7.66 7.25 24.03
C GLY A 137 7.19 8.46 23.21
N GLU A 138 7.48 9.68 23.69
CA GLU A 138 7.09 10.93 23.02
C GLU A 138 7.60 11.06 21.57
N SER A 139 8.69 10.38 21.21
CA SER A 139 9.22 10.39 19.84
C SER A 139 8.22 9.83 18.84
N ALA A 140 7.27 8.99 19.26
CA ALA A 140 6.21 8.47 18.41
C ALA A 140 5.32 9.57 17.83
N TYR A 141 5.10 10.67 18.56
CA TYR A 141 4.32 11.81 18.06
C TYR A 141 4.97 12.52 16.87
N ALA A 142 6.29 12.43 16.73
CA ALA A 142 7.02 12.98 15.60
C ALA A 142 7.24 11.95 14.48
N PHE A 143 7.47 10.69 14.82
CA PHE A 143 7.71 9.60 13.88
C PHE A 143 6.44 9.18 13.13
N PHE A 144 5.34 8.96 13.87
CA PHE A 144 4.14 8.37 13.31
C PHE A 144 3.42 9.25 12.28
N PRO A 145 3.39 10.58 12.36
CA PRO A 145 2.92 11.43 11.29
C PRO A 145 3.58 11.14 9.94
N GLY A 146 4.91 10.99 9.92
CA GLY A 146 5.63 10.61 8.71
C GLY A 146 5.21 9.23 8.19
N PHE A 147 5.05 8.27 9.10
CA PHE A 147 4.62 6.92 8.76
C PHE A 147 3.23 6.90 8.11
N ILE A 148 2.21 7.57 8.70
CA ILE A 148 0.85 7.58 8.13
C ILE A 148 0.71 8.48 6.91
N TRP A 149 1.53 9.52 6.77
CA TRP A 149 1.60 10.29 5.53
C TRP A 149 2.27 9.49 4.41
N GLY A 150 3.25 8.63 4.75
CA GLY A 150 3.76 7.62 3.82
C GLY A 150 2.65 6.72 3.29
N TYR A 151 1.77 6.23 4.17
CA TYR A 151 0.60 5.44 3.77
C TYR A 151 -0.37 6.24 2.88
N ALA A 152 -0.67 7.48 3.24
CA ALA A 152 -1.53 8.33 2.41
C ALA A 152 -0.92 8.60 1.02
N ALA A 153 0.39 8.84 0.95
CA ALA A 153 1.11 8.98 -0.31
C ALA A 153 1.09 7.69 -1.14
N TYR A 154 1.32 6.53 -0.50
CA TYR A 154 1.16 5.23 -1.16
C TYR A 154 -0.24 5.07 -1.77
N LEU A 155 -1.30 5.40 -1.03
CA LEU A 155 -2.68 5.32 -1.54
C LEU A 155 -2.89 6.20 -2.78
N LEU A 156 -2.32 7.40 -2.78
CA LEU A 156 -2.39 8.32 -3.94
C LEU A 156 -1.63 7.76 -5.14
N VAL A 157 -0.43 7.23 -4.94
CA VAL A 157 0.36 6.60 -6.02
C VAL A 157 -0.37 5.37 -6.53
N HIS A 158 -0.82 4.47 -5.66
CA HIS A 158 -1.52 3.24 -6.02
C HIS A 158 -2.80 3.52 -6.81
N TYR A 159 -3.60 4.48 -6.35
CA TYR A 159 -4.77 4.93 -7.11
C TYR A 159 -4.36 5.48 -8.49
N SER A 160 -3.31 6.28 -8.53
CA SER A 160 -2.86 6.93 -9.77
C SER A 160 -2.39 5.94 -10.82
N VAL A 161 -1.63 4.92 -10.44
CA VAL A 161 -1.13 3.89 -11.38
C VAL A 161 -2.25 3.04 -11.99
N HIS A 162 -3.40 2.94 -11.30
CA HIS A 162 -4.58 2.24 -11.82
C HIS A 162 -5.56 3.13 -12.58
N ALA A 163 -5.67 4.41 -12.18
CA ALA A 163 -6.71 5.32 -12.65
C ALA A 163 -6.28 6.20 -13.84
N TYR A 164 -4.99 6.50 -13.95
CA TYR A 164 -4.46 7.47 -14.91
C TYR A 164 -3.40 6.86 -15.82
N ALA A 165 -3.19 7.51 -16.97
CA ALA A 165 -2.07 7.20 -17.86
C ALA A 165 -0.72 7.54 -17.19
N PRO A 166 0.37 6.81 -17.53
CA PRO A 166 1.69 7.07 -16.98
C PRO A 166 2.20 8.48 -17.33
N PRO A 167 2.81 9.20 -16.37
CA PRO A 167 3.38 10.51 -16.61
C PRO A 167 4.62 10.41 -17.53
N LYS A 168 5.03 11.57 -18.10
CA LYS A 168 6.21 11.64 -18.99
C LYS A 168 7.52 11.90 -18.25
N ASN A 169 7.56 11.75 -16.91
CA ASN A 169 8.74 11.98 -16.07
C ASN A 169 9.24 10.66 -15.44
N PHE A 170 10.22 10.75 -14.53
CA PHE A 170 10.81 9.59 -13.84
C PHE A 170 9.79 8.74 -13.07
N MET A 171 8.67 9.31 -12.63
CA MET A 171 7.61 8.55 -11.95
C MET A 171 6.94 7.51 -12.86
N LYS A 172 7.10 7.61 -14.19
CA LYS A 172 6.61 6.60 -15.15
C LYS A 172 7.03 5.17 -14.74
N GLN A 173 8.18 5.04 -14.11
CA GLN A 173 8.70 3.74 -13.66
C GLN A 173 7.76 3.04 -12.66
N LEU A 174 7.05 3.79 -11.80
CA LEU A 174 6.08 3.21 -10.85
C LEU A 174 4.91 2.56 -11.58
N TRP A 175 4.40 3.21 -12.66
CA TRP A 175 3.35 2.62 -13.52
C TRP A 175 3.81 1.34 -14.20
N ILE A 176 5.02 1.33 -14.76
CA ILE A 176 5.61 0.17 -15.41
C ILE A 176 5.77 -0.97 -14.41
N ASN A 177 6.37 -0.70 -13.27
CA ASN A 177 6.61 -1.68 -12.22
C ASN A 177 5.30 -2.32 -11.76
N HIS A 178 4.30 -1.49 -11.44
CA HIS A 178 3.01 -1.97 -10.95
C HIS A 178 2.22 -2.73 -12.02
N ALA A 179 2.30 -2.31 -13.28
CA ALA A 179 1.73 -3.07 -14.40
C ALA A 179 2.41 -4.42 -14.59
N VAL A 180 3.74 -4.50 -14.43
CA VAL A 180 4.45 -5.80 -14.45
C VAL A 180 3.96 -6.70 -13.34
N HIS A 181 3.79 -6.17 -12.13
CA HIS A 181 3.28 -6.89 -10.97
C HIS A 181 1.88 -7.48 -11.25
N HIS A 182 0.93 -6.67 -11.74
CA HIS A 182 -0.45 -7.10 -12.01
C HIS A 182 -0.59 -8.04 -13.21
N TYR A 183 0.10 -7.75 -14.31
CA TYR A 183 -0.20 -8.39 -15.59
C TYR A 183 0.84 -9.41 -16.04
N LYS A 184 2.06 -9.38 -15.49
CA LYS A 184 3.15 -10.26 -15.92
C LYS A 184 3.66 -11.19 -14.83
N ASN A 185 4.04 -10.62 -13.67
CA ASN A 185 4.66 -11.39 -12.60
C ASN A 185 4.27 -10.85 -11.21
N GLY A 186 3.23 -11.39 -10.60
CA GLY A 186 2.78 -11.04 -9.26
C GLY A 186 3.75 -11.40 -8.13
N ASN A 187 4.84 -12.11 -8.43
CA ASN A 187 5.89 -12.46 -7.46
C ASN A 187 7.13 -11.55 -7.59
N ALA A 188 7.00 -10.40 -8.21
CA ALA A 188 8.06 -9.41 -8.36
C ALA A 188 7.48 -8.00 -8.25
N VAL A 189 8.34 -7.04 -7.96
CA VAL A 189 8.05 -5.60 -7.95
C VAL A 189 6.91 -5.25 -6.99
N PHE A 190 7.14 -5.50 -5.71
CA PHE A 190 6.14 -5.29 -4.65
C PHE A 190 6.05 -3.83 -4.17
N GLY A 191 7.10 -3.02 -4.37
CA GLY A 191 7.10 -1.61 -3.99
C GLY A 191 6.27 -0.78 -4.96
N VAL A 192 5.16 -0.21 -4.48
CA VAL A 192 4.24 0.61 -5.28
C VAL A 192 4.68 2.08 -5.26
N SER A 193 4.99 2.62 -4.06
CA SER A 193 5.41 4.01 -3.91
C SER A 193 6.90 4.22 -4.20
N SER A 194 7.72 3.17 -4.08
CA SER A 194 9.16 3.21 -4.34
C SER A 194 9.69 1.82 -4.71
N PRO A 195 10.55 1.69 -5.74
CA PRO A 195 11.22 0.43 -6.09
C PRO A 195 12.44 0.13 -5.22
N LEU A 196 12.76 0.96 -4.21
CA LEU A 196 13.97 0.86 -3.40
C LEU A 196 14.16 -0.53 -2.78
N TRP A 197 13.10 -1.03 -2.16
CA TRP A 197 13.16 -2.31 -1.45
C TRP A 197 13.17 -3.50 -2.39
N ASP A 198 12.53 -3.39 -3.57
CA ASP A 198 12.67 -4.40 -4.63
C ASP A 198 14.11 -4.51 -5.13
N PHE A 199 14.79 -3.37 -5.24
CA PHE A 199 16.21 -3.35 -5.60
C PHE A 199 17.07 -3.98 -4.50
N ILE A 200 16.87 -3.61 -3.24
CA ILE A 200 17.64 -4.12 -2.09
C ILE A 200 17.44 -5.63 -1.90
N PHE A 201 16.21 -6.11 -2.03
CA PHE A 201 15.88 -7.53 -1.80
C PHE A 201 15.86 -8.38 -3.08
N GLY A 202 16.28 -7.83 -4.22
CA GLY A 202 16.40 -8.56 -5.48
C GLY A 202 15.07 -9.03 -6.09
N THR A 203 13.96 -8.33 -5.80
CA THR A 203 12.63 -8.62 -6.34
C THR A 203 12.25 -7.78 -7.55
N MET A 204 13.19 -7.00 -8.11
CA MET A 204 12.99 -6.33 -9.39
C MET A 204 12.73 -7.36 -10.49
N ALA A 205 11.75 -7.08 -11.36
CA ALA A 205 11.51 -7.91 -12.52
C ALA A 205 12.70 -7.79 -13.50
N THR A 206 13.26 -8.93 -13.92
CA THR A 206 14.16 -8.97 -15.07
C THR A 206 13.32 -8.70 -16.32
N MET A 207 13.34 -7.47 -16.81
CA MET A 207 12.59 -7.09 -18.01
C MET A 207 13.47 -7.23 -19.22
N ASP A 208 13.02 -8.04 -20.18
CA ASP A 208 13.45 -7.90 -21.56
C ASP A 208 12.89 -6.57 -22.08
N LYS A 209 13.75 -5.55 -22.12
CA LYS A 209 13.39 -4.16 -22.45
C LYS A 209 12.76 -4.01 -23.85
N THR A 210 12.90 -5.01 -24.69
CA THR A 210 12.40 -4.99 -26.09
C THR A 210 10.90 -5.21 -26.21
N LYS A 211 10.23 -5.80 -25.20
CA LYS A 211 8.79 -6.14 -25.27
C LYS A 211 7.86 -5.19 -24.51
N VAL A 212 8.37 -4.19 -23.83
CA VAL A 212 7.54 -3.28 -22.99
C VAL A 212 7.03 -2.08 -23.79
N SER A 213 7.74 -1.65 -24.83
CA SER A 213 7.37 -0.48 -25.63
C SER A 213 6.18 -0.70 -26.60
N GLU A 214 5.81 -1.95 -26.86
CA GLU A 214 4.74 -2.28 -27.82
C GLU A 214 3.33 -2.35 -27.22
N ASN A 215 3.18 -2.29 -25.89
CA ASN A 215 1.91 -2.47 -25.19
C ASN A 215 1.54 -1.32 -24.21
N LEU A 216 2.19 -0.17 -24.31
CA LEU A 216 1.87 1.07 -23.63
C LEU A 216 1.38 2.13 -24.62
#